data_26e5682a97a3d7b46f477ba671ef1df3
#
_entry.id   26e5682a97a3d7b46f477ba671ef1df3
#
_cell.length_a   1.000
_cell.length_b   1.000
_cell.length_c   1.000
_cell.angle_alpha   90.00
_cell.angle_beta   90.00
_cell.angle_gamma   90.00
#
_symmetry.space_group_name_H-M   'P 1'
#
loop_
_entity.id
_entity.type
_entity.pdbx_description
1 polymer ?
#
loop_
_entity_poly.entity_id
_entity_poly.type
_entity_poly.pdbx_seq_one_letter_code
_entity_poly.pdbx_strand_id
1 'polypeptide(L)'
;MWKQYWELYDVAKFKITAKTNAALFAPSVVANSAAWIVMPSQAGDPIKANIDKVEKFMTKYNYCVLSTTASEKYNGAPVLNDKGQIVGIYNSNGTLQCATDAKYANDFVLTGLSQNDPTLLQSGIRIALPQQPDEAIIALMLSATKIESLRMATINDFLQKFPTLNNGYVTLATKLLANGEVAEADKTLQQAIAKTTAKDEAHYNYGRLIFQGVTTAAIADKAKAQGWTLDKAMNEANEAYKLNPAPVYKHLQAQIVYTKGNYQQAYHDFEALTNTPIKNPELYLEMAQCQEKLNASNEAVLALLNQCVELCDTPYMETSSPYFLARAQQFNKMGKYRDAMKDLYVYEYLNQGTLEADFYYLREQIEVKGKLWQQALQDILIAARLDPAEPTYCAEAANLLLRLNKLDEAIIAAKQAIALKDDYAEAYLVLGIAQCKNNQKQEGIANIEKAKNLGNTQADSFLNQFK
;
A
#
# COMPACT_ATOMS: atom_id res chain seq x y z
N MET A 1 -22.89 0.01 23.60
CA MET A 1 -22.38 -0.38 24.94
C MET A 1 -20.94 0.05 25.19
N TRP A 2 -20.05 0.15 24.19
CA TRP A 2 -18.64 0.58 24.34
C TRP A 2 -18.45 2.08 24.60
N LYS A 3 -19.28 2.96 24.04
CA LYS A 3 -19.22 4.42 24.26
C LYS A 3 -19.44 4.85 25.73
N GLN A 4 -20.25 4.13 26.50
CA GLN A 4 -20.51 4.46 27.91
C GLN A 4 -19.34 4.17 28.85
N TYR A 5 -18.48 3.21 28.52
CA TYR A 5 -17.32 2.86 29.35
C TYR A 5 -16.17 3.87 29.24
N TRP A 6 -16.02 4.53 28.11
CA TRP A 6 -14.96 5.53 27.88
C TRP A 6 -15.27 6.88 28.53
N GLU A 7 -16.51 7.27 28.59
CA GLU A 7 -16.94 8.54 29.24
C GLU A 7 -16.82 8.48 30.77
N LEU A 8 -16.82 7.28 31.38
CA LEU A 8 -16.71 7.08 32.82
C LEU A 8 -15.26 7.02 33.33
N TYR A 9 -14.26 6.82 32.46
CA TYR A 9 -12.85 6.53 32.84
C TYR A 9 -11.85 7.28 31.99
N ASP A 10 -11.97 8.59 31.95
CA ASP A 10 -11.04 9.49 31.27
C ASP A 10 -9.67 9.53 31.99
N VAL A 11 -8.94 8.40 31.88
CA VAL A 11 -7.63 8.20 32.52
C VAL A 11 -6.57 8.01 31.45
N ALA A 12 -5.57 8.87 31.40
CA ALA A 12 -4.42 8.76 30.53
C ALA A 12 -3.16 8.35 31.31
N LYS A 13 -2.40 7.41 30.76
CA LYS A 13 -1.10 6.98 31.31
C LYS A 13 0.03 7.54 30.48
N PHE A 14 0.91 8.33 31.11
CA PHE A 14 2.05 8.95 30.45
C PHE A 14 3.38 8.37 30.95
N LYS A 15 4.36 8.27 30.06
CA LYS A 15 5.75 8.08 30.42
C LYS A 15 6.45 9.43 30.45
N ILE A 16 7.02 9.81 31.59
CA ILE A 16 7.79 11.04 31.75
C ILE A 16 9.23 10.72 32.15
N THR A 17 10.17 11.60 31.77
CA THR A 17 11.57 11.54 32.17
C THR A 17 11.80 12.58 33.29
N ALA A 18 11.38 12.25 34.49
CA ALA A 18 11.56 13.09 35.65
C ALA A 18 11.69 12.24 36.92
N LYS A 19 12.38 12.76 37.94
CA LYS A 19 12.30 12.18 39.29
C LYS A 19 10.92 12.53 39.86
N THR A 20 10.14 11.50 40.17
CA THR A 20 8.82 11.64 40.80
C THR A 20 8.78 10.83 42.09
N ASN A 21 8.08 11.32 43.09
CA ASN A 21 7.74 10.51 44.25
C ASN A 21 6.47 9.73 43.92
N ALA A 22 6.52 8.40 44.04
CA ALA A 22 5.38 7.54 43.81
C ALA A 22 4.33 7.73 44.91
N ALA A 23 3.09 8.04 44.54
CA ALA A 23 1.96 7.96 45.47
C ALA A 23 1.47 6.49 45.51
N LEU A 24 1.21 5.98 46.69
CA LEU A 24 0.71 4.62 46.88
C LEU A 24 -0.78 4.55 46.63
N PHE A 25 -1.27 3.48 46.02
CA PHE A 25 -2.69 3.20 45.92
C PHE A 25 -3.26 2.69 47.24
N ALA A 26 -4.46 3.12 47.59
CA ALA A 26 -5.19 2.57 48.71
C ALA A 26 -5.43 1.07 48.50
N PRO A 27 -5.07 0.20 49.47
CA PRO A 27 -5.27 -1.26 49.34
C PRO A 27 -6.76 -1.62 49.29
N SER A 28 -7.59 -0.85 49.99
CA SER A 28 -9.06 -0.97 49.99
C SER A 28 -9.72 0.39 50.08
N VAL A 29 -10.94 0.47 49.57
CA VAL A 29 -11.79 1.66 49.67
C VAL A 29 -13.11 1.22 50.30
N VAL A 30 -13.57 2.00 51.29
CA VAL A 30 -14.76 1.70 52.08
C VAL A 30 -15.77 2.84 51.94
N ALA A 31 -17.04 2.51 51.76
CA ALA A 31 -18.15 3.47 51.79
C ALA A 31 -18.24 4.16 53.17
N ASN A 32 -18.82 5.34 53.19
CA ASN A 32 -18.97 6.18 54.36
C ASN A 32 -17.61 6.60 55.03
N SER A 33 -16.57 6.71 54.20
CA SER A 33 -15.26 7.16 54.65
C SER A 33 -14.88 8.52 54.06
N ALA A 34 -14.06 9.28 54.81
CA ALA A 34 -13.56 10.57 54.35
C ALA A 34 -12.50 10.41 53.26
N ALA A 35 -12.48 11.34 52.30
CA ALA A 35 -11.45 11.47 51.29
C ALA A 35 -11.14 12.95 51.02
N TRP A 36 -10.05 13.21 50.31
CA TRP A 36 -9.57 14.54 49.96
C TRP A 36 -9.24 14.65 48.48
N ILE A 37 -9.77 15.63 47.81
CA ILE A 37 -9.46 15.97 46.43
C ILE A 37 -8.31 16.99 46.47
N VAL A 38 -7.18 16.63 45.84
CA VAL A 38 -5.95 17.42 45.88
C VAL A 38 -5.63 17.93 44.48
N MET A 39 -5.49 19.25 44.30
CA MET A 39 -5.04 19.83 43.05
C MET A 39 -3.56 20.21 43.17
N PRO A 40 -2.64 19.43 42.58
CA PRO A 40 -1.20 19.66 42.75
C PRO A 40 -0.69 20.98 42.20
N SER A 41 -1.40 21.61 41.28
CA SER A 41 -1.02 22.86 40.62
C SER A 41 -1.54 24.13 41.30
N GLN A 42 -2.33 24.01 42.34
CA GLN A 42 -2.90 25.16 43.08
C GLN A 42 -2.46 25.14 44.54
N ALA A 43 -1.95 26.25 45.02
CA ALA A 43 -1.73 26.48 46.43
C ALA A 43 -3.11 26.66 47.10
N GLY A 44 -3.67 25.61 47.66
CA GLY A 44 -4.96 25.62 48.36
C GLY A 44 -5.12 24.35 49.18
N ASP A 45 -5.96 24.42 50.22
CA ASP A 45 -6.26 23.27 51.05
C ASP A 45 -6.99 22.18 50.26
N PRO A 46 -6.72 20.89 50.55
CA PRO A 46 -7.46 19.80 49.99
C PRO A 46 -8.95 19.92 50.23
N ILE A 47 -9.78 19.66 49.21
CA ILE A 47 -11.23 19.69 49.37
C ILE A 47 -11.69 18.39 49.98
N LYS A 48 -12.39 18.46 51.08
CA LYS A 48 -12.96 17.29 51.75
C LYS A 48 -14.09 16.71 50.90
N ALA A 49 -14.10 15.39 50.79
CA ALA A 49 -15.13 14.59 50.17
C ALA A 49 -15.54 13.46 51.12
N ASN A 50 -16.73 12.93 50.94
CA ASN A 50 -17.16 11.69 51.56
C ASN A 50 -17.41 10.65 50.47
N ILE A 51 -16.97 9.41 50.69
CA ILE A 51 -17.24 8.29 49.78
C ILE A 51 -18.57 7.70 50.20
N ASP A 52 -19.65 8.02 49.51
CA ASP A 52 -20.99 7.57 49.89
C ASP A 52 -21.22 6.14 49.50
N LYS A 53 -20.70 5.75 48.33
CA LYS A 53 -20.89 4.39 47.78
C LYS A 53 -19.67 3.94 47.04
N VAL A 54 -19.36 2.63 47.14
CA VAL A 54 -18.30 1.99 46.35
C VAL A 54 -18.96 0.89 45.50
N GLU A 55 -18.86 1.04 44.20
CA GLU A 55 -19.31 0.09 43.20
C GLU A 55 -18.11 -0.59 42.54
N LYS A 56 -18.34 -1.72 41.87
CA LYS A 56 -17.31 -2.38 41.07
C LYS A 56 -17.59 -2.21 39.60
N PHE A 57 -16.56 -1.85 38.82
CA PHE A 57 -16.61 -1.95 37.37
C PHE A 57 -15.57 -2.97 36.87
N MET A 58 -15.86 -3.62 35.80
CA MET A 58 -15.05 -4.72 35.26
C MET A 58 -14.65 -5.75 36.36
N THR A 59 -15.54 -5.96 37.34
CA THR A 59 -15.39 -6.84 38.51
C THR A 59 -14.20 -6.55 39.42
N LYS A 60 -13.21 -5.77 38.98
CA LYS A 60 -11.90 -5.59 39.60
C LYS A 60 -11.69 -4.22 40.23
N TYR A 61 -12.14 -3.15 39.57
CA TYR A 61 -11.85 -1.78 39.96
C TYR A 61 -12.98 -1.13 40.75
N ASN A 62 -12.65 -0.12 41.58
CA ASN A 62 -13.62 0.61 42.35
C ASN A 62 -14.12 1.83 41.57
N TYR A 63 -15.42 2.09 41.69
CA TYR A 63 -16.07 3.31 41.29
C TYR A 63 -16.73 3.91 42.52
N CYS A 64 -16.24 5.07 42.97
CA CYS A 64 -16.69 5.68 44.22
C CYS A 64 -17.60 6.84 43.88
N VAL A 65 -18.84 6.81 44.39
CA VAL A 65 -19.74 7.98 44.39
C VAL A 65 -19.33 8.86 45.54
N LEU A 66 -19.19 10.17 45.28
CA LEU A 66 -18.69 11.16 46.23
C LEU A 66 -19.74 12.21 46.55
N SER A 67 -19.79 12.66 47.81
CA SER A 67 -20.40 13.92 48.20
C SER A 67 -19.27 14.93 48.53
N THR A 68 -19.22 16.03 47.78
CA THR A 68 -18.17 17.04 47.91
C THR A 68 -18.65 18.40 47.36
N THR A 69 -17.97 19.46 47.75
CA THR A 69 -18.14 20.83 47.20
C THR A 69 -17.24 21.11 45.99
N ALA A 70 -16.43 20.11 45.58
CA ALA A 70 -15.56 20.25 44.42
C ALA A 70 -16.41 20.36 43.13
N SER A 71 -16.00 21.28 42.25
CA SER A 71 -16.63 21.48 40.93
C SER A 71 -15.87 20.75 39.84
N GLU A 72 -16.39 20.78 38.60
CA GLU A 72 -15.79 20.19 37.43
C GLU A 72 -14.35 20.66 37.14
N LYS A 73 -13.95 21.83 37.60
CA LYS A 73 -12.57 22.33 37.48
C LYS A 73 -11.54 21.42 38.14
N TYR A 74 -11.95 20.52 39.03
CA TYR A 74 -11.10 19.54 39.70
C TYR A 74 -11.06 18.19 38.96
N ASN A 75 -11.72 18.06 37.82
CA ASN A 75 -11.65 16.82 37.03
C ASN A 75 -10.20 16.47 36.72
N GLY A 76 -9.83 15.20 36.91
CA GLY A 76 -8.48 14.69 36.81
C GLY A 76 -7.64 14.77 38.09
N ALA A 77 -8.13 15.43 39.16
CA ALA A 77 -7.42 15.54 40.43
C ALA A 77 -7.38 14.19 41.17
N PRO A 78 -6.28 13.84 41.85
CA PRO A 78 -6.25 12.65 42.69
C PRO A 78 -7.14 12.81 43.93
N VAL A 79 -7.85 11.72 44.22
CA VAL A 79 -8.64 11.54 45.46
C VAL A 79 -7.85 10.67 46.41
N LEU A 80 -7.54 11.17 47.60
CA LEU A 80 -6.71 10.53 48.60
C LEU A 80 -7.53 10.10 49.82
N ASN A 81 -7.14 9.05 50.51
CA ASN A 81 -7.64 8.69 51.83
C ASN A 81 -6.90 9.44 52.94
N ASP A 82 -7.26 9.20 54.17
CA ASP A 82 -6.65 9.80 55.39
C ASP A 82 -5.15 9.49 55.58
N LYS A 83 -4.65 8.47 54.88
CA LYS A 83 -3.22 8.07 54.86
C LYS A 83 -2.46 8.67 53.67
N GLY A 84 -3.09 9.52 52.88
CA GLY A 84 -2.49 10.09 51.66
C GLY A 84 -2.35 9.12 50.50
N GLN A 85 -3.07 7.98 50.55
CA GLN A 85 -3.04 6.96 49.48
C GLN A 85 -4.14 7.26 48.44
N ILE A 86 -3.84 6.99 47.17
CA ILE A 86 -4.77 7.25 46.05
C ILE A 86 -5.93 6.27 46.10
N VAL A 87 -7.13 6.83 46.23
CA VAL A 87 -8.42 6.13 46.08
C VAL A 87 -8.82 6.05 44.63
N GLY A 88 -8.66 7.16 43.90
CA GLY A 88 -9.03 7.26 42.49
C GLY A 88 -8.75 8.66 41.92
N ILE A 89 -9.26 8.89 40.73
CA ILE A 89 -9.22 10.16 40.02
C ILE A 89 -10.60 10.78 40.03
N TYR A 90 -10.71 12.03 40.46
CA TYR A 90 -11.95 12.76 40.54
C TYR A 90 -12.52 13.07 39.16
N ASN A 91 -13.82 12.88 39.01
CA ASN A 91 -14.59 13.30 37.86
C ASN A 91 -15.97 13.77 38.27
N SER A 92 -16.47 14.82 37.62
CA SER A 92 -17.79 15.41 37.83
C SER A 92 -18.37 15.85 36.49
N ASN A 93 -19.68 15.65 36.31
CA ASN A 93 -20.46 16.21 35.20
C ASN A 93 -21.49 17.25 35.69
N GLY A 94 -21.28 17.83 36.86
CA GLY A 94 -22.16 18.78 37.49
C GLY A 94 -23.28 18.16 38.33
N THR A 95 -23.75 16.97 38.03
CA THR A 95 -24.79 16.27 38.79
C THR A 95 -24.26 15.06 39.57
N LEU A 96 -23.29 14.36 39.02
CA LEU A 96 -22.64 13.22 39.66
C LEU A 96 -21.18 13.54 39.92
N GLN A 97 -20.74 13.26 41.13
CA GLN A 97 -19.35 13.38 41.55
C GLN A 97 -18.82 12.01 41.91
N CYS A 98 -17.70 11.64 41.35
CA CYS A 98 -17.14 10.29 41.51
C CYS A 98 -15.61 10.29 41.57
N ALA A 99 -15.07 9.17 42.03
CA ALA A 99 -13.66 8.84 41.85
C ALA A 99 -13.52 7.47 41.17
N THR A 100 -12.81 7.46 40.08
CA THR A 100 -12.49 6.24 39.33
C THR A 100 -11.18 5.65 39.84
N ASP A 101 -11.14 4.32 40.08
CA ASP A 101 -9.94 3.61 40.53
C ASP A 101 -8.76 3.81 39.57
N ALA A 102 -7.75 4.55 40.02
CA ALA A 102 -6.57 4.82 39.21
C ALA A 102 -5.74 3.55 38.89
N LYS A 103 -5.96 2.44 39.58
CA LYS A 103 -5.30 1.15 39.24
C LYS A 103 -5.65 0.68 37.83
N TYR A 104 -6.79 1.08 37.30
CA TYR A 104 -7.16 0.80 35.91
C TYR A 104 -6.09 1.25 34.93
N ALA A 105 -5.45 2.40 35.17
CA ALA A 105 -4.36 2.88 34.32
C ALA A 105 -3.12 1.95 34.31
N ASN A 106 -2.89 1.20 35.39
CA ASN A 106 -1.77 0.25 35.43
C ASN A 106 -2.02 -0.98 34.56
N ASP A 107 -3.27 -1.38 34.45
CA ASP A 107 -3.68 -2.56 33.68
C ASP A 107 -4.02 -2.20 32.23
N PHE A 108 -3.89 -0.94 31.86
CA PHE A 108 -4.11 -0.49 30.46
C PHE A 108 -2.99 -1.06 29.59
N VAL A 109 -3.37 -1.96 28.67
CA VAL A 109 -2.49 -2.60 27.71
C VAL A 109 -2.71 -2.01 26.33
N LEU A 110 -1.66 -1.45 25.74
CA LEU A 110 -1.67 -1.06 24.34
C LEU A 110 -1.44 -2.28 23.46
N THR A 111 -2.30 -2.43 22.45
CA THR A 111 -2.11 -3.38 21.36
C THR A 111 -1.57 -2.66 20.12
N GLY A 112 -1.16 -3.43 19.10
CA GLY A 112 -0.77 -2.86 17.81
C GLY A 112 -1.89 -2.01 17.19
N LEU A 113 -3.12 -2.47 17.28
CA LEU A 113 -4.31 -1.77 16.77
C LEU A 113 -4.62 -0.47 17.51
N SER A 114 -4.13 -0.27 18.73
CA SER A 114 -4.29 0.99 19.48
C SER A 114 -3.76 2.19 18.71
N GLN A 115 -2.82 2.00 17.78
CA GLN A 115 -2.29 3.06 16.91
C GLN A 115 -3.35 3.69 15.98
N ASN A 116 -4.45 3.01 15.76
CA ASN A 116 -5.57 3.48 14.92
C ASN A 116 -6.86 3.69 15.74
N ASP A 117 -6.82 3.58 17.06
CA ASP A 117 -7.97 3.83 17.92
C ASP A 117 -8.40 5.31 17.81
N PRO A 118 -9.64 5.60 17.36
CA PRO A 118 -10.10 6.97 17.17
C PRO A 118 -10.10 7.79 18.47
N THR A 119 -10.37 7.16 19.60
CA THR A 119 -10.42 7.84 20.91
C THR A 119 -9.02 8.26 21.35
N LEU A 120 -8.04 7.36 21.21
CA LEU A 120 -6.65 7.65 21.53
C LEU A 120 -6.08 8.73 20.59
N LEU A 121 -6.44 8.70 19.31
CA LEU A 121 -6.03 9.72 18.34
C LEU A 121 -6.62 11.11 18.65
N GLN A 122 -7.85 11.19 19.16
CA GLN A 122 -8.48 12.45 19.55
C GLN A 122 -7.80 13.11 20.76
N SER A 123 -7.11 12.34 21.59
CA SER A 123 -6.39 12.88 22.75
C SER A 123 -5.25 13.83 22.37
N GLY A 124 -4.78 13.83 21.13
CA GLY A 124 -3.59 14.56 20.67
C GLY A 124 -2.27 14.05 21.28
N ILE A 125 -2.31 12.96 22.04
CA ILE A 125 -1.16 12.36 22.70
C ILE A 125 -0.55 11.31 21.80
N ARG A 126 0.77 11.31 21.68
CA ARG A 126 1.45 10.25 20.93
C ARG A 126 1.29 8.91 21.64
N ILE A 127 0.69 7.95 20.94
CA ILE A 127 0.47 6.60 21.44
C ILE A 127 1.82 5.87 21.53
N ALA A 128 2.15 5.35 22.70
CA ALA A 128 3.39 4.59 22.92
C ALA A 128 3.35 3.23 22.22
N LEU A 129 4.52 2.65 21.98
CA LEU A 129 4.61 1.27 21.48
C LEU A 129 4.13 0.26 22.55
N PRO A 130 3.40 -0.78 22.12
CA PRO A 130 3.07 -1.92 22.96
C PRO A 130 4.29 -2.55 23.63
N GLN A 131 4.09 -3.20 24.77
CA GLN A 131 5.18 -3.86 25.51
C GLN A 131 5.59 -5.19 24.86
N GLN A 132 4.61 -5.89 24.28
CA GLN A 132 4.84 -7.18 23.63
C GLN A 132 5.43 -6.97 22.23
N PRO A 133 6.47 -7.72 21.83
CA PRO A 133 7.11 -7.56 20.53
C PRO A 133 6.14 -7.68 19.34
N ASP A 134 5.29 -8.70 19.34
CA ASP A 134 4.36 -8.95 18.23
C ASP A 134 3.38 -7.79 18.04
N GLU A 135 2.84 -7.26 19.13
CA GLU A 135 1.97 -6.09 19.12
C GLU A 135 2.71 -4.82 18.67
N ALA A 136 3.99 -4.69 19.06
CA ALA A 136 4.82 -3.58 18.62
C ALA A 136 5.15 -3.65 17.11
N ILE A 137 5.31 -4.86 16.56
CA ILE A 137 5.48 -5.08 15.12
C ILE A 137 4.23 -4.63 14.36
N ILE A 138 3.03 -4.97 14.85
CA ILE A 138 1.78 -4.48 14.25
C ILE A 138 1.73 -2.95 14.28
N ALA A 139 2.07 -2.33 15.41
CA ALA A 139 2.14 -0.87 15.53
C ALA A 139 3.15 -0.25 14.54
N LEU A 140 4.31 -0.88 14.37
CA LEU A 140 5.33 -0.48 13.40
C LEU A 140 4.80 -0.55 11.96
N MET A 141 4.11 -1.63 11.60
CA MET A 141 3.49 -1.80 10.28
C MET A 141 2.43 -0.71 10.02
N LEU A 142 1.52 -0.48 10.96
CA LEU A 142 0.48 0.55 10.86
C LEU A 142 1.05 1.98 10.79
N SER A 143 2.29 2.19 11.23
CA SER A 143 2.96 3.49 11.10
C SER A 143 3.25 3.88 9.64
N ALA A 144 3.21 2.95 8.70
CA ALA A 144 3.46 3.21 7.28
C ALA A 144 2.48 4.23 6.66
N THR A 145 1.24 4.29 7.16
CA THR A 145 0.19 5.21 6.71
C THR A 145 0.14 6.52 7.49
N LYS A 146 1.02 6.71 8.48
CA LYS A 146 1.05 7.94 9.31
C LYS A 146 1.93 9.01 8.67
N ILE A 147 1.73 10.26 9.12
CA ILE A 147 2.61 11.37 8.73
C ILE A 147 4.06 11.05 9.11
N GLU A 148 4.99 11.59 8.32
CA GLU A 148 6.42 11.27 8.37
C GLU A 148 7.03 11.35 9.78
N SER A 149 6.73 12.41 10.52
CA SER A 149 7.27 12.62 11.87
C SER A 149 6.84 11.54 12.86
N LEU A 150 5.59 11.09 12.78
CA LEU A 150 5.07 10.01 13.64
C LEU A 150 5.64 8.65 13.23
N ARG A 151 5.75 8.40 11.91
CA ARG A 151 6.38 7.17 11.40
C ARG A 151 7.81 7.04 11.89
N MET A 152 8.63 8.09 11.72
CA MET A 152 10.02 8.08 12.20
C MET A 152 10.13 7.94 13.71
N ALA A 153 9.26 8.60 14.46
CA ALA A 153 9.23 8.45 15.91
C ALA A 153 8.90 7.01 16.33
N THR A 154 7.95 6.36 15.65
CA THR A 154 7.59 4.95 15.91
C THR A 154 8.74 4.00 15.59
N ILE A 155 9.42 4.20 14.46
CA ILE A 155 10.60 3.41 14.06
C ILE A 155 11.71 3.55 15.12
N ASN A 156 12.02 4.77 15.54
CA ASN A 156 13.07 5.04 16.53
C ASN A 156 12.73 4.43 17.89
N ASP A 157 11.48 4.55 18.34
CA ASP A 157 11.02 3.91 19.58
C ASP A 157 11.14 2.38 19.49
N PHE A 158 10.82 1.79 18.33
CA PHE A 158 10.93 0.37 18.11
C PHE A 158 12.38 -0.10 18.18
N LEU A 159 13.30 0.58 17.50
CA LEU A 159 14.74 0.29 17.51
C LEU A 159 15.35 0.43 18.92
N GLN A 160 14.88 1.41 19.70
CA GLN A 160 15.32 1.60 21.07
C GLN A 160 14.79 0.51 21.99
N LYS A 161 13.53 0.08 21.82
CA LYS A 161 12.85 -0.86 22.71
C LYS A 161 13.18 -2.32 22.38
N PHE A 162 13.32 -2.62 21.09
CA PHE A 162 13.55 -3.96 20.56
C PHE A 162 14.78 -4.02 19.64
N PRO A 163 15.98 -3.67 20.14
CA PRO A 163 17.18 -3.54 19.30
C PRO A 163 17.68 -4.87 18.71
N THR A 164 17.15 -5.99 19.16
CA THR A 164 17.53 -7.33 18.69
C THR A 164 16.57 -7.89 17.61
N LEU A 165 15.51 -7.16 17.26
CA LEU A 165 14.55 -7.56 16.24
C LEU A 165 14.85 -6.89 14.90
N ASN A 166 14.77 -7.64 13.80
CA ASN A 166 15.02 -7.15 12.44
C ASN A 166 14.02 -6.10 11.97
N ASN A 167 12.76 -6.20 12.40
CA ASN A 167 11.64 -5.40 11.88
C ASN A 167 11.90 -3.89 11.87
N GLY A 168 12.48 -3.33 12.95
CA GLY A 168 12.80 -1.90 13.02
C GLY A 168 13.84 -1.46 12.00
N TYR A 169 14.92 -2.24 11.86
CA TYR A 169 16.00 -1.96 10.91
C TYR A 169 15.52 -2.07 9.45
N VAL A 170 14.77 -3.12 9.14
CA VAL A 170 14.22 -3.33 7.80
C VAL A 170 13.26 -2.21 7.43
N THR A 171 12.36 -1.83 8.36
CA THR A 171 11.42 -0.73 8.12
C THR A 171 12.15 0.59 7.88
N LEU A 172 13.18 0.90 8.68
CA LEU A 172 14.00 2.09 8.49
C LEU A 172 14.75 2.06 7.15
N ALA A 173 15.43 0.94 6.85
CA ALA A 173 16.22 0.80 5.63
C ALA A 173 15.35 0.88 4.36
N THR A 174 14.17 0.24 4.37
CA THR A 174 13.20 0.33 3.26
C THR A 174 12.75 1.77 3.02
N LYS A 175 12.48 2.50 4.10
CA LYS A 175 12.11 3.92 4.01
C LYS A 175 13.24 4.78 3.46
N LEU A 176 14.46 4.61 3.97
CA LEU A 176 15.65 5.31 3.49
C LEU A 176 15.91 5.03 2.01
N LEU A 177 15.74 3.77 1.60
CA LEU A 177 15.88 3.37 0.20
C LEU A 177 14.83 4.05 -0.70
N ALA A 178 13.59 4.12 -0.25
CA ALA A 178 12.52 4.82 -0.98
C ALA A 178 12.82 6.32 -1.16
N ASN A 179 13.50 6.94 -0.18
CA ASN A 179 13.98 8.33 -0.29
C ASN A 179 15.26 8.47 -1.14
N GLY A 180 15.84 7.37 -1.59
CA GLY A 180 17.14 7.36 -2.30
C GLY A 180 18.35 7.60 -1.39
N GLU A 181 18.22 7.39 -0.09
CA GLU A 181 19.26 7.52 0.95
C GLU A 181 19.99 6.18 1.13
N VAL A 182 20.61 5.69 0.05
CA VAL A 182 21.18 4.33 -0.03
C VAL A 182 22.30 4.09 1.00
N ALA A 183 23.14 5.09 1.27
CA ALA A 183 24.25 4.96 2.21
C ALA A 183 23.76 4.75 3.66
N GLU A 184 22.72 5.47 4.09
CA GLU A 184 22.15 5.29 5.41
C GLU A 184 21.34 3.99 5.51
N ALA A 185 20.69 3.56 4.41
CA ALA A 185 20.06 2.25 4.33
C ALA A 185 21.10 1.11 4.51
N ASP A 186 22.23 1.19 3.81
CA ASP A 186 23.35 0.24 3.92
C ASP A 186 23.86 0.13 5.36
N LYS A 187 24.15 1.26 5.98
CA LYS A 187 24.58 1.34 7.38
C LYS A 187 23.55 0.75 8.35
N THR A 188 22.26 1.01 8.12
CA THR A 188 21.16 0.47 8.93
C THR A 188 21.10 -1.06 8.84
N LEU A 189 21.27 -1.61 7.64
CA LEU A 189 21.27 -3.07 7.41
C LEU A 189 22.51 -3.75 8.01
N GLN A 190 23.67 -3.12 7.94
CA GLN A 190 24.87 -3.60 8.65
C GLN A 190 24.66 -3.62 10.17
N GLN A 191 23.98 -2.62 10.73
CA GLN A 191 23.60 -2.60 12.13
C GLN A 191 22.62 -3.73 12.48
N ALA A 192 21.69 -4.07 11.59
CA ALA A 192 20.80 -5.22 11.78
C ALA A 192 21.60 -6.52 11.91
N ILE A 193 22.54 -6.77 10.97
CA ILE A 193 23.43 -7.95 11.08
C ILE A 193 24.22 -7.95 12.40
N ALA A 194 24.70 -6.81 12.86
CA ALA A 194 25.49 -6.74 14.10
C ALA A 194 24.64 -7.01 15.35
N LYS A 195 23.43 -6.46 15.43
CA LYS A 195 22.65 -6.36 16.67
C LYS A 195 21.53 -7.40 16.81
N THR A 196 20.94 -7.86 15.70
CA THR A 196 19.76 -8.74 15.78
C THR A 196 20.13 -10.18 16.12
N THR A 197 19.18 -10.94 16.65
CA THR A 197 19.37 -12.35 16.98
C THR A 197 19.17 -13.28 15.78
N ALA A 198 18.18 -13.00 14.93
CA ALA A 198 17.92 -13.74 13.69
C ALA A 198 18.85 -13.24 12.57
N LYS A 199 20.07 -13.78 12.54
CA LYS A 199 21.10 -13.36 11.58
C LYS A 199 20.76 -13.74 10.13
N ASP A 200 20.12 -14.87 9.95
CA ASP A 200 19.62 -15.34 8.66
C ASP A 200 18.64 -14.35 8.05
N GLU A 201 17.67 -13.89 8.83
CA GLU A 201 16.72 -12.84 8.39
C GLU A 201 17.43 -11.51 8.11
N ALA A 202 18.43 -11.13 8.92
CA ALA A 202 19.18 -9.90 8.70
C ALA A 202 19.92 -9.91 7.36
N HIS A 203 20.62 -11.00 7.05
CA HIS A 203 21.29 -11.22 5.78
C HIS A 203 20.29 -11.27 4.60
N TYR A 204 19.18 -12.01 4.75
CA TYR A 204 18.12 -12.05 3.75
C TYR A 204 17.57 -10.66 3.42
N ASN A 205 17.21 -9.88 4.44
CA ASN A 205 16.66 -8.55 4.24
C ASN A 205 17.69 -7.59 3.61
N TYR A 206 18.96 -7.74 3.96
CA TYR A 206 20.03 -6.98 3.34
C TYR A 206 20.16 -7.34 1.85
N GLY A 207 20.28 -8.62 1.52
CA GLY A 207 20.32 -9.09 0.14
C GLY A 207 19.13 -8.64 -0.69
N ARG A 208 17.92 -8.73 -0.13
CA ARG A 208 16.67 -8.30 -0.76
C ARG A 208 16.64 -6.80 -1.05
N LEU A 209 17.06 -5.97 -0.10
CA LEU A 209 17.10 -4.52 -0.30
C LEU A 209 18.22 -4.07 -1.24
N ILE A 210 19.36 -4.76 -1.26
CA ILE A 210 20.39 -4.57 -2.30
C ILE A 210 19.79 -4.89 -3.67
N PHE A 211 19.15 -6.06 -3.82
CA PHE A 211 18.51 -6.48 -5.05
C PHE A 211 17.48 -5.45 -5.55
N GLN A 212 16.60 -4.99 -4.66
CA GLN A 212 15.66 -3.92 -4.97
C GLN A 212 16.37 -2.64 -5.40
N GLY A 213 17.42 -2.22 -4.70
CA GLY A 213 18.17 -1.00 -5.01
C GLY A 213 18.80 -1.03 -6.39
N VAL A 214 19.40 -2.16 -6.78
CA VAL A 214 20.08 -2.28 -8.10
C VAL A 214 19.11 -2.51 -9.26
N THR A 215 17.89 -2.96 -8.99
CA THR A 215 16.86 -3.20 -10.03
C THR A 215 15.86 -2.05 -10.19
N THR A 216 15.80 -1.13 -9.23
CA THR A 216 14.91 0.04 -9.30
C THR A 216 15.61 1.19 -10.03
N ALA A 217 15.16 1.53 -11.24
CA ALA A 217 15.80 2.52 -12.11
C ALA A 217 16.08 3.88 -11.41
N ALA A 218 15.13 4.37 -10.60
CA ALA A 218 15.25 5.68 -9.93
C ALA A 218 16.42 5.77 -8.92
N ILE A 219 16.92 4.64 -8.42
CA ILE A 219 17.97 4.60 -7.37
C ILE A 219 19.17 3.74 -7.75
N ALA A 220 19.15 3.06 -8.90
CA ALA A 220 20.20 2.12 -9.34
C ALA A 220 21.59 2.75 -9.37
N ASP A 221 21.73 3.98 -9.87
CA ASP A 221 23.02 4.67 -9.91
C ASP A 221 23.55 4.96 -8.50
N LYS A 222 22.69 5.37 -7.57
CA LYS A 222 23.08 5.60 -6.17
C LYS A 222 23.46 4.28 -5.48
N ALA A 223 22.72 3.20 -5.77
CA ALA A 223 23.01 1.87 -5.27
C ALA A 223 24.39 1.38 -5.76
N LYS A 224 24.67 1.56 -7.05
CA LYS A 224 25.98 1.24 -7.64
C LYS A 224 27.10 2.07 -7.02
N ALA A 225 26.90 3.36 -6.82
CA ALA A 225 27.90 4.24 -6.17
C ALA A 225 28.19 3.80 -4.72
N GLN A 226 27.21 3.23 -4.01
CA GLN A 226 27.37 2.63 -2.68
C GLN A 226 28.03 1.23 -2.71
N GLY A 227 28.36 0.70 -3.90
CA GLY A 227 28.93 -0.63 -4.06
C GLY A 227 27.88 -1.76 -3.96
N TRP A 228 26.60 -1.45 -4.14
CA TRP A 228 25.58 -2.45 -4.24
C TRP A 228 25.58 -3.10 -5.63
N THR A 229 25.60 -4.41 -5.65
CA THR A 229 25.65 -5.22 -6.88
C THR A 229 24.79 -6.46 -6.71
N LEU A 230 24.44 -7.10 -7.83
CA LEU A 230 23.77 -8.40 -7.80
C LEU A 230 24.63 -9.48 -7.12
N ASP A 231 25.97 -9.38 -7.21
CA ASP A 231 26.87 -10.32 -6.52
C ASP A 231 26.83 -10.10 -5.00
N LYS A 232 26.80 -8.85 -4.54
CA LYS A 232 26.65 -8.55 -3.11
C LYS A 232 25.29 -9.05 -2.60
N ALA A 233 24.21 -8.83 -3.35
CA ALA A 233 22.89 -9.37 -3.01
C ALA A 233 22.90 -10.90 -2.91
N MET A 234 23.55 -11.59 -3.86
CA MET A 234 23.68 -13.05 -3.86
C MET A 234 24.49 -13.54 -2.66
N ASN A 235 25.58 -12.86 -2.31
CA ASN A 235 26.39 -13.24 -1.15
C ASN A 235 25.57 -13.15 0.15
N GLU A 236 24.79 -12.10 0.33
CA GLU A 236 23.92 -11.95 1.49
C GLU A 236 22.82 -13.03 1.50
N ALA A 237 22.20 -13.33 0.36
CA ALA A 237 21.23 -14.41 0.25
C ALA A 237 21.83 -15.80 0.53
N ASN A 238 23.11 -16.02 0.15
CA ASN A 238 23.84 -17.24 0.44
C ASN A 238 24.15 -17.39 1.94
N GLU A 239 24.57 -16.32 2.60
CA GLU A 239 24.81 -16.34 4.06
C GLU A 239 23.49 -16.57 4.82
N ALA A 240 22.37 -15.97 4.38
CA ALA A 240 21.06 -16.27 4.95
C ALA A 240 20.71 -17.76 4.85
N TYR A 241 20.86 -18.34 3.65
CA TYR A 241 20.54 -19.75 3.40
C TYR A 241 21.48 -20.72 4.14
N LYS A 242 22.74 -20.34 4.28
CA LYS A 242 23.72 -21.14 5.05
C LYS A 242 23.39 -21.19 6.55
N LEU A 243 22.89 -20.09 7.09
CA LEU A 243 22.49 -20.01 8.50
C LEU A 243 21.17 -20.75 8.75
N ASN A 244 20.23 -20.65 7.80
CA ASN A 244 18.93 -21.32 7.88
C ASN A 244 18.46 -21.65 6.45
N PRO A 245 18.37 -22.94 6.07
CA PRO A 245 18.03 -23.32 4.70
C PRO A 245 16.54 -23.17 4.37
N ALA A 246 15.99 -21.96 4.61
CA ALA A 246 14.59 -21.66 4.32
C ALA A 246 14.34 -21.43 2.81
N PRO A 247 13.23 -21.95 2.25
CA PRO A 247 12.90 -21.80 0.82
C PRO A 247 12.83 -20.35 0.35
N VAL A 248 12.42 -19.40 1.21
CA VAL A 248 12.34 -17.96 0.85
C VAL A 248 13.70 -17.37 0.50
N TYR A 249 14.78 -17.86 1.07
CA TYR A 249 16.14 -17.41 0.73
C TYR A 249 16.58 -17.96 -0.63
N LYS A 250 16.18 -19.19 -0.96
CA LYS A 250 16.34 -19.76 -2.32
C LYS A 250 15.57 -18.98 -3.36
N HIS A 251 14.38 -18.49 -3.02
CA HIS A 251 13.58 -17.66 -3.93
C HIS A 251 14.34 -16.39 -4.32
N LEU A 252 14.90 -15.67 -3.35
CA LEU A 252 15.73 -14.49 -3.63
C LEU A 252 16.96 -14.84 -4.51
N GLN A 253 17.62 -15.99 -4.26
CA GLN A 253 18.73 -16.45 -5.09
C GLN A 253 18.28 -16.66 -6.54
N ALA A 254 17.13 -17.31 -6.74
CA ALA A 254 16.57 -17.55 -8.07
C ALA A 254 16.23 -16.25 -8.82
N GLN A 255 15.64 -15.26 -8.13
CA GLN A 255 15.38 -13.93 -8.68
C GLN A 255 16.66 -13.22 -9.11
N ILE A 256 17.72 -13.31 -8.32
CA ILE A 256 19.02 -12.73 -8.66
C ILE A 256 19.63 -13.47 -9.88
N VAL A 257 19.53 -14.80 -9.95
CA VAL A 257 19.98 -15.63 -11.09
C VAL A 257 19.25 -15.24 -12.38
N TYR A 258 17.91 -15.04 -12.29
CA TYR A 258 17.10 -14.52 -13.38
C TYR A 258 17.59 -13.16 -13.88
N THR A 259 17.81 -12.22 -12.95
CA THR A 259 18.25 -10.85 -13.26
C THR A 259 19.65 -10.81 -13.87
N LYS A 260 20.50 -11.78 -13.56
CA LYS A 260 21.80 -11.98 -14.20
C LYS A 260 21.72 -12.58 -15.63
N GLY A 261 20.51 -12.92 -16.09
CA GLY A 261 20.26 -13.48 -17.42
C GLY A 261 20.43 -14.99 -17.52
N ASN A 262 20.66 -15.69 -16.42
CA ASN A 262 20.74 -17.17 -16.43
C ASN A 262 19.36 -17.79 -16.29
N TYR A 263 18.53 -17.64 -17.31
CA TYR A 263 17.11 -17.99 -17.28
C TYR A 263 16.85 -19.49 -17.12
N GLN A 264 17.73 -20.34 -17.67
CA GLN A 264 17.59 -21.79 -17.53
C GLN A 264 17.76 -22.24 -16.09
N GLN A 265 18.80 -21.74 -15.41
CA GLN A 265 19.03 -22.05 -14.01
C GLN A 265 17.93 -21.46 -13.12
N ALA A 266 17.52 -20.21 -13.38
CA ALA A 266 16.44 -19.56 -12.63
C ALA A 266 15.13 -20.38 -12.73
N TYR A 267 14.80 -20.87 -13.93
CA TYR A 267 13.63 -21.72 -14.13
C TYR A 267 13.67 -22.98 -13.22
N HIS A 268 14.80 -23.70 -13.21
CA HIS A 268 14.95 -24.89 -12.37
C HIS A 268 14.91 -24.56 -10.87
N ASP A 269 15.49 -23.43 -10.48
CA ASP A 269 15.47 -22.99 -9.09
C ASP A 269 14.03 -22.63 -8.64
N PHE A 270 13.23 -21.92 -9.47
CA PHE A 270 11.81 -21.66 -9.20
C PHE A 270 10.98 -22.95 -9.23
N GLU A 271 11.22 -23.85 -10.20
CA GLU A 271 10.53 -25.13 -10.30
C GLU A 271 10.73 -25.98 -9.02
N ALA A 272 11.94 -26.04 -8.49
CA ALA A 272 12.22 -26.73 -7.24
C ALA A 272 11.42 -26.16 -6.06
N LEU A 273 11.16 -24.84 -6.04
CA LEU A 273 10.40 -24.18 -5.00
C LEU A 273 8.90 -24.48 -5.05
N THR A 274 8.36 -24.93 -6.17
CA THR A 274 6.94 -25.33 -6.28
C THR A 274 6.59 -26.55 -5.43
N ASN A 275 7.60 -27.32 -4.97
CA ASN A 275 7.46 -28.45 -4.07
C ASN A 275 7.73 -28.10 -2.60
N THR A 276 7.77 -26.83 -2.25
CA THR A 276 8.03 -26.33 -0.90
C THR A 276 6.80 -25.59 -0.34
N PRO A 277 6.79 -25.28 0.97
CA PRO A 277 5.68 -24.52 1.58
C PRO A 277 5.45 -23.10 1.02
N ILE A 278 6.41 -22.56 0.24
CA ILE A 278 6.25 -21.24 -0.41
C ILE A 278 5.65 -21.33 -1.82
N LYS A 279 5.10 -22.49 -2.20
CA LYS A 279 4.38 -22.62 -3.47
C LYS A 279 3.25 -21.60 -3.55
N ASN A 280 3.30 -20.73 -4.55
CA ASN A 280 2.35 -19.64 -4.75
C ASN A 280 2.24 -19.28 -6.26
N PRO A 281 1.26 -18.46 -6.67
CA PRO A 281 1.12 -18.00 -8.05
C PRO A 281 2.36 -17.33 -8.63
N GLU A 282 3.11 -16.57 -7.83
CA GLU A 282 4.28 -15.79 -8.27
C GLU A 282 5.38 -16.68 -8.84
N LEU A 283 5.66 -17.85 -8.22
CA LEU A 283 6.65 -18.79 -8.74
C LEU A 283 6.35 -19.23 -10.18
N TYR A 284 5.07 -19.46 -10.51
CA TYR A 284 4.68 -19.84 -11.87
C TYR A 284 4.75 -18.68 -12.85
N LEU A 285 4.51 -17.45 -12.40
CA LEU A 285 4.74 -16.26 -13.21
C LEU A 285 6.23 -16.09 -13.52
N GLU A 286 7.11 -16.23 -12.53
CA GLU A 286 8.56 -16.16 -12.71
C GLU A 286 9.09 -17.27 -13.62
N MET A 287 8.54 -18.49 -13.50
CA MET A 287 8.84 -19.58 -14.43
C MET A 287 8.37 -19.26 -15.86
N ALA A 288 7.19 -18.68 -16.03
CA ALA A 288 6.68 -18.25 -17.33
C ALA A 288 7.60 -17.18 -17.95
N GLN A 289 8.04 -16.22 -17.19
CA GLN A 289 8.99 -15.21 -17.62
C GLN A 289 10.35 -15.80 -18.04
N CYS A 290 10.84 -16.80 -17.30
CA CYS A 290 12.04 -17.55 -17.72
C CYS A 290 11.83 -18.21 -19.08
N GLN A 291 10.71 -18.90 -19.29
CA GLN A 291 10.39 -19.58 -20.55
C GLN A 291 10.24 -18.59 -21.71
N GLU A 292 9.67 -17.42 -21.49
CA GLU A 292 9.64 -16.35 -22.50
C GLU A 292 11.04 -15.91 -22.92
N LYS A 293 11.95 -15.69 -21.95
CA LYS A 293 13.34 -15.32 -22.23
C LYS A 293 14.14 -16.43 -22.93
N LEU A 294 13.75 -17.67 -22.73
CA LEU A 294 14.32 -18.84 -23.40
C LEU A 294 13.68 -19.11 -24.77
N ASN A 295 12.73 -18.27 -25.22
CA ASN A 295 11.99 -18.43 -26.46
C ASN A 295 11.25 -19.78 -26.55
N ALA A 296 10.69 -20.26 -25.44
CA ALA A 296 9.86 -21.42 -25.40
C ALA A 296 8.55 -21.21 -26.19
N SER A 297 7.84 -22.31 -26.48
CA SER A 297 6.56 -22.19 -27.18
C SER A 297 5.52 -21.39 -26.40
N ASN A 298 4.63 -20.73 -27.12
CA ASN A 298 3.54 -19.98 -26.50
C ASN A 298 2.64 -20.85 -25.60
N GLU A 299 2.49 -22.15 -25.97
CA GLU A 299 1.73 -23.13 -25.21
C GLU A 299 2.40 -23.45 -23.87
N ALA A 300 3.72 -23.59 -23.85
CA ALA A 300 4.47 -23.83 -22.61
C ALA A 300 4.36 -22.64 -21.64
N VAL A 301 4.50 -21.42 -22.15
CA VAL A 301 4.32 -20.20 -21.34
C VAL A 301 2.87 -20.11 -20.82
N LEU A 302 1.88 -20.35 -21.68
CA LEU A 302 0.47 -20.32 -21.29
C LEU A 302 0.14 -21.36 -20.23
N ALA A 303 0.72 -22.56 -20.30
CA ALA A 303 0.51 -23.60 -19.30
C ALA A 303 0.93 -23.14 -17.89
N LEU A 304 2.07 -22.46 -17.78
CA LEU A 304 2.55 -21.89 -16.51
C LEU A 304 1.64 -20.75 -16.02
N LEU A 305 1.20 -19.86 -16.91
CA LEU A 305 0.28 -18.78 -16.55
C LEU A 305 -1.11 -19.28 -16.15
N ASN A 306 -1.56 -20.42 -16.69
CA ASN A 306 -2.77 -21.08 -16.21
C ASN A 306 -2.60 -21.59 -14.77
N GLN A 307 -1.49 -22.26 -14.47
CA GLN A 307 -1.16 -22.68 -13.10
C GLN A 307 -1.10 -21.49 -12.13
N CYS A 308 -0.55 -20.36 -12.59
CA CYS A 308 -0.50 -19.12 -11.84
C CYS A 308 -1.91 -18.67 -11.43
N VAL A 309 -2.85 -18.59 -12.36
CA VAL A 309 -4.22 -18.15 -12.07
C VAL A 309 -5.02 -19.21 -11.28
N GLU A 310 -4.80 -20.50 -11.53
CA GLU A 310 -5.45 -21.59 -10.80
C GLU A 310 -5.09 -21.63 -9.32
N LEU A 311 -3.91 -21.14 -8.96
CA LEU A 311 -3.45 -21.06 -7.57
C LEU A 311 -3.90 -19.79 -6.83
N CYS A 312 -4.54 -18.85 -7.52
CA CYS A 312 -5.06 -17.65 -6.84
C CYS A 312 -6.23 -18.00 -5.92
N ASP A 313 -6.24 -17.43 -4.74
CA ASP A 313 -7.36 -17.52 -3.81
C ASP A 313 -8.63 -16.89 -4.39
N THR A 314 -9.78 -17.44 -4.06
CA THR A 314 -11.09 -16.88 -4.41
C THR A 314 -11.84 -16.42 -3.17
N PRO A 315 -12.50 -15.24 -3.18
CA PRO A 315 -12.59 -14.30 -4.32
C PRO A 315 -11.22 -13.68 -4.68
N TYR A 316 -11.00 -13.41 -5.97
CA TYR A 316 -9.77 -12.76 -6.41
C TYR A 316 -9.60 -11.39 -5.75
N MET A 317 -8.37 -11.09 -5.36
CA MET A 317 -7.97 -9.82 -4.75
C MET A 317 -7.10 -9.02 -5.73
N GLU A 318 -6.92 -7.72 -5.46
CA GLU A 318 -6.04 -6.84 -6.25
C GLU A 318 -4.64 -7.45 -6.46
N THR A 319 -4.11 -8.16 -5.46
CA THR A 319 -2.82 -8.86 -5.54
C THR A 319 -2.77 -9.96 -6.61
N SER A 320 -3.91 -10.45 -7.09
CA SER A 320 -4.00 -11.42 -8.18
C SER A 320 -4.00 -10.77 -9.57
N SER A 321 -4.18 -9.46 -9.66
CA SER A 321 -4.35 -8.75 -10.93
C SER A 321 -3.16 -8.90 -11.90
N PRO A 322 -1.87 -8.89 -11.46
CA PRO A 322 -0.75 -9.06 -12.38
C PRO A 322 -0.77 -10.40 -13.15
N TYR A 323 -1.31 -11.44 -12.55
CA TYR A 323 -1.38 -12.77 -13.15
C TYR A 323 -2.38 -12.83 -14.31
N PHE A 324 -3.52 -12.16 -14.16
CA PHE A 324 -4.50 -12.02 -15.25
C PHE A 324 -3.95 -11.17 -16.38
N LEU A 325 -3.25 -10.08 -16.08
CA LEU A 325 -2.62 -9.24 -17.10
C LEU A 325 -1.58 -10.03 -17.90
N ALA A 326 -0.70 -10.78 -17.23
CA ALA A 326 0.32 -11.58 -17.88
C ALA A 326 -0.31 -12.66 -18.81
N ARG A 327 -1.38 -13.35 -18.34
CA ARG A 327 -2.08 -14.36 -19.16
C ARG A 327 -2.84 -13.73 -20.33
N ALA A 328 -3.45 -12.57 -20.14
CA ALA A 328 -4.09 -11.82 -21.22
C ALA A 328 -3.09 -11.43 -22.31
N GLN A 329 -1.90 -10.97 -21.94
CA GLN A 329 -0.84 -10.64 -22.88
C GLN A 329 -0.38 -11.88 -23.67
N GLN A 330 -0.28 -13.02 -23.01
CA GLN A 330 0.06 -14.28 -23.68
C GLN A 330 -1.06 -14.73 -24.63
N PHE A 331 -2.32 -14.63 -24.23
CA PHE A 331 -3.45 -14.89 -25.15
C PHE A 331 -3.44 -13.95 -26.36
N ASN A 332 -3.11 -12.67 -26.17
CA ASN A 332 -2.95 -11.72 -27.26
C ASN A 332 -1.84 -12.13 -28.23
N LYS A 333 -0.66 -12.53 -27.73
CA LYS A 333 0.45 -13.08 -28.58
C LYS A 333 0.00 -14.28 -29.41
N MET A 334 -0.89 -15.12 -28.87
CA MET A 334 -1.43 -16.31 -29.52
C MET A 334 -2.62 -16.02 -30.45
N GLY A 335 -3.07 -14.78 -30.58
CA GLY A 335 -4.27 -14.42 -31.35
C GLY A 335 -5.59 -14.86 -30.70
N LYS A 336 -5.59 -15.27 -29.45
CA LYS A 336 -6.76 -15.69 -28.67
C LYS A 336 -7.42 -14.47 -28.00
N TYR A 337 -7.81 -13.49 -28.81
CA TYR A 337 -8.25 -12.18 -28.32
C TYR A 337 -9.44 -12.22 -27.35
N ARG A 338 -10.40 -13.15 -27.59
CA ARG A 338 -11.55 -13.30 -26.68
C ARG A 338 -11.17 -13.81 -25.29
N ASP A 339 -10.16 -14.66 -25.21
CA ASP A 339 -9.67 -15.16 -23.92
C ASP A 339 -8.83 -14.09 -23.23
N ALA A 340 -8.04 -13.32 -23.99
CA ALA A 340 -7.36 -12.14 -23.47
C ALA A 340 -8.33 -11.14 -22.84
N MET A 341 -9.47 -10.90 -23.49
CA MET A 341 -10.49 -9.98 -22.98
C MET A 341 -11.11 -10.45 -21.67
N LYS A 342 -11.35 -11.75 -21.48
CA LYS A 342 -11.85 -12.27 -20.19
C LYS A 342 -10.92 -11.91 -19.04
N ASP A 343 -9.62 -12.11 -19.23
CA ASP A 343 -8.63 -11.79 -18.20
C ASP A 343 -8.49 -10.30 -17.98
N LEU A 344 -8.57 -9.46 -19.02
CA LEU A 344 -8.53 -8.00 -18.89
C LEU A 344 -9.76 -7.43 -18.18
N TYR A 345 -10.93 -8.04 -18.32
CA TYR A 345 -12.10 -7.66 -17.51
C TYR A 345 -11.92 -8.01 -16.03
N VAL A 346 -11.31 -9.16 -15.71
CA VAL A 346 -10.95 -9.48 -14.32
C VAL A 346 -9.91 -8.48 -13.81
N TYR A 347 -8.90 -8.16 -14.60
CA TYR A 347 -7.89 -7.17 -14.26
C TYR A 347 -8.52 -5.80 -13.94
N GLU A 348 -9.43 -5.31 -14.81
CA GLU A 348 -10.16 -4.06 -14.59
C GLU A 348 -10.98 -4.11 -13.30
N TYR A 349 -11.72 -5.18 -13.09
CA TYR A 349 -12.52 -5.34 -11.86
C TYR A 349 -11.68 -5.26 -10.59
N LEU A 350 -10.50 -5.87 -10.60
CA LEU A 350 -9.58 -5.89 -9.45
C LEU A 350 -8.88 -4.55 -9.21
N ASN A 351 -8.78 -3.70 -10.24
CA ASN A 351 -8.06 -2.41 -10.18
C ASN A 351 -9.02 -1.21 -10.35
N GLN A 352 -10.28 -1.34 -9.96
CA GLN A 352 -11.27 -0.26 -10.11
C GLN A 352 -10.82 1.04 -9.42
N GLY A 353 -10.87 2.13 -10.18
CA GLY A 353 -10.52 3.48 -9.69
C GLY A 353 -9.04 3.83 -9.76
N THR A 354 -8.16 2.92 -10.20
CA THR A 354 -6.71 3.17 -10.33
C THR A 354 -6.20 3.05 -11.77
N LEU A 355 -7.07 2.65 -12.73
CA LEU A 355 -6.68 2.45 -14.12
C LEU A 355 -6.57 3.78 -14.87
N GLU A 356 -5.48 3.91 -15.61
CA GLU A 356 -5.15 5.07 -16.43
C GLU A 356 -5.47 4.85 -17.91
N ALA A 357 -5.33 5.89 -18.74
CA ALA A 357 -5.64 5.86 -20.16
C ALA A 357 -4.93 4.72 -20.91
N ASP A 358 -3.67 4.45 -20.57
CA ASP A 358 -2.83 3.44 -21.22
C ASP A 358 -3.43 2.03 -21.16
N PHE A 359 -4.12 1.69 -20.06
CA PHE A 359 -4.78 0.39 -19.94
C PHE A 359 -5.91 0.26 -20.97
N TYR A 360 -6.77 1.25 -21.07
CA TYR A 360 -7.89 1.23 -22.00
C TYR A 360 -7.41 1.26 -23.46
N TYR A 361 -6.34 1.98 -23.75
CA TYR A 361 -5.70 1.97 -25.06
C TYR A 361 -5.07 0.60 -25.38
N LEU A 362 -4.40 -0.04 -24.44
CA LEU A 362 -3.90 -1.41 -24.61
C LEU A 362 -5.04 -2.40 -24.92
N ARG A 363 -6.15 -2.30 -24.20
CA ARG A 363 -7.30 -3.19 -24.38
C ARG A 363 -7.98 -2.92 -25.71
N GLU A 364 -8.16 -1.69 -26.10
CA GLU A 364 -8.65 -1.28 -27.43
C GLU A 364 -7.85 -1.96 -28.55
N GLN A 365 -6.52 -1.92 -28.50
CA GLN A 365 -5.69 -2.54 -29.52
C GLN A 365 -5.91 -4.06 -29.64
N ILE A 366 -6.18 -4.74 -28.53
CA ILE A 366 -6.51 -6.17 -28.53
C ILE A 366 -7.90 -6.39 -29.12
N GLU A 367 -8.85 -5.56 -28.79
CA GLU A 367 -10.23 -5.59 -29.30
C GLU A 367 -10.28 -5.35 -30.81
N VAL A 368 -9.49 -4.39 -31.31
CA VAL A 368 -9.33 -4.13 -32.75
C VAL A 368 -8.81 -5.37 -33.48
N LYS A 369 -7.78 -6.03 -32.95
CA LYS A 369 -7.27 -7.29 -33.51
C LYS A 369 -8.32 -8.41 -33.47
N GLY A 370 -9.14 -8.44 -32.43
CA GLY A 370 -10.25 -9.37 -32.24
C GLY A 370 -11.50 -9.00 -33.04
N LYS A 371 -11.50 -7.88 -33.78
CA LYS A 371 -12.65 -7.31 -34.51
C LYS A 371 -13.85 -6.98 -33.61
N LEU A 372 -13.59 -6.60 -32.37
CA LEU A 372 -14.57 -6.21 -31.36
C LEU A 372 -14.77 -4.68 -31.39
N TRP A 373 -15.17 -4.15 -32.57
CA TRP A 373 -15.15 -2.71 -32.89
C TRP A 373 -15.95 -1.81 -31.94
N GLN A 374 -17.05 -2.33 -31.38
CA GLN A 374 -17.89 -1.55 -30.45
C GLN A 374 -17.24 -1.40 -29.10
N GLN A 375 -16.64 -2.48 -28.58
CA GLN A 375 -15.89 -2.49 -27.33
C GLN A 375 -14.66 -1.60 -27.47
N ALA A 376 -13.90 -1.76 -28.56
CA ALA A 376 -12.75 -0.92 -28.87
C ALA A 376 -13.09 0.58 -28.88
N LEU A 377 -14.24 0.94 -29.46
CA LEU A 377 -14.70 2.33 -29.44
C LEU A 377 -15.00 2.81 -28.01
N GLN A 378 -15.60 1.97 -27.16
CA GLN A 378 -15.87 2.35 -25.77
C GLN A 378 -14.57 2.60 -25.01
N ASP A 379 -13.59 1.72 -25.17
CA ASP A 379 -12.31 1.82 -24.48
C ASP A 379 -11.50 3.04 -24.91
N ILE A 380 -11.40 3.29 -26.21
CA ILE A 380 -10.65 4.46 -26.69
C ILE A 380 -11.31 5.78 -26.27
N LEU A 381 -12.64 5.82 -26.15
CA LEU A 381 -13.35 6.99 -25.61
C LEU A 381 -13.10 7.17 -24.11
N ILE A 382 -12.90 6.09 -23.35
CA ILE A 382 -12.49 6.17 -21.94
C ILE A 382 -11.06 6.70 -21.86
N ALA A 383 -10.13 6.17 -22.68
CA ALA A 383 -8.75 6.64 -22.73
C ALA A 383 -8.67 8.14 -23.06
N ALA A 384 -9.39 8.59 -24.08
CA ALA A 384 -9.47 10.01 -24.48
C ALA A 384 -10.07 10.92 -23.39
N ARG A 385 -10.93 10.39 -22.51
CA ARG A 385 -11.47 11.14 -21.37
C ARG A 385 -10.48 11.25 -20.23
N LEU A 386 -9.70 10.18 -19.97
CA LEU A 386 -8.70 10.13 -18.91
C LEU A 386 -7.47 10.98 -19.25
N ASP A 387 -7.05 10.96 -20.52
CA ASP A 387 -6.00 11.84 -21.03
C ASP A 387 -6.47 12.56 -22.31
N PRO A 388 -7.12 13.71 -22.17
CA PRO A 388 -7.64 14.47 -23.29
C PRO A 388 -6.56 15.21 -24.12
N ALA A 389 -5.30 15.20 -23.67
CA ALA A 389 -4.20 15.85 -24.38
C ALA A 389 -3.50 14.94 -25.40
N GLU A 390 -3.75 13.62 -25.34
CA GLU A 390 -3.13 12.66 -26.26
C GLU A 390 -3.90 12.56 -27.58
N PRO A 391 -3.34 13.05 -28.72
CA PRO A 391 -4.03 13.06 -30.00
C PRO A 391 -4.30 11.68 -30.58
N THR A 392 -3.52 10.65 -30.18
CA THR A 392 -3.66 9.28 -30.68
C THR A 392 -5.04 8.72 -30.35
N TYR A 393 -5.55 8.98 -29.13
CA TYR A 393 -6.86 8.45 -28.73
C TYR A 393 -8.01 9.02 -29.54
N CYS A 394 -7.96 10.32 -29.89
CA CYS A 394 -8.95 10.94 -30.77
C CYS A 394 -8.85 10.40 -32.20
N ALA A 395 -7.65 10.12 -32.69
CA ALA A 395 -7.43 9.57 -34.01
C ALA A 395 -7.91 8.11 -34.12
N GLU A 396 -7.64 7.28 -33.14
CA GLU A 396 -8.15 5.90 -33.10
C GLU A 396 -9.68 5.87 -32.94
N ALA A 397 -10.25 6.74 -32.10
CA ALA A 397 -11.70 6.88 -32.00
C ALA A 397 -12.32 7.26 -33.37
N ALA A 398 -11.72 8.19 -34.10
CA ALA A 398 -12.17 8.58 -35.43
C ALA A 398 -12.11 7.39 -36.42
N ASN A 399 -11.05 6.59 -36.38
CA ASN A 399 -10.89 5.41 -37.22
C ASN A 399 -11.96 4.35 -36.92
N LEU A 400 -12.23 4.07 -35.64
CA LEU A 400 -13.28 3.14 -35.23
C LEU A 400 -14.68 3.64 -35.59
N LEU A 401 -14.97 4.92 -35.41
CA LEU A 401 -16.22 5.54 -35.80
C LEU A 401 -16.42 5.45 -37.30
N LEU A 402 -15.38 5.68 -38.10
CA LEU A 402 -15.41 5.51 -39.56
C LEU A 402 -15.73 4.06 -39.96
N ARG A 403 -15.11 3.07 -39.29
CA ARG A 403 -15.39 1.64 -39.49
C ARG A 403 -16.83 1.25 -39.15
N LEU A 404 -17.38 1.85 -38.11
CA LEU A 404 -18.77 1.67 -37.69
C LEU A 404 -19.78 2.50 -38.52
N ASN A 405 -19.30 3.19 -39.56
CA ASN A 405 -20.09 4.08 -40.43
C ASN A 405 -20.78 5.24 -39.69
N LYS A 406 -20.22 5.68 -38.58
CA LYS A 406 -20.65 6.85 -37.80
C LYS A 406 -19.91 8.11 -38.32
N LEU A 407 -20.25 8.55 -39.51
CA LEU A 407 -19.43 9.49 -40.28
C LEU A 407 -19.30 10.86 -39.62
N ASP A 408 -20.39 11.41 -39.09
CA ASP A 408 -20.37 12.73 -38.43
C ASP A 408 -19.51 12.72 -37.17
N GLU A 409 -19.66 11.68 -36.35
CA GLU A 409 -18.86 11.49 -35.14
C GLU A 409 -17.36 11.30 -35.50
N ALA A 410 -17.05 10.55 -36.58
CA ALA A 410 -15.68 10.36 -37.05
C ALA A 410 -15.02 11.68 -37.49
N ILE A 411 -15.77 12.54 -38.18
CA ILE A 411 -15.32 13.89 -38.60
C ILE A 411 -14.97 14.74 -37.38
N ILE A 412 -15.82 14.70 -36.35
CA ILE A 412 -15.59 15.46 -35.10
C ILE A 412 -14.32 14.96 -34.39
N ALA A 413 -14.19 13.66 -34.20
CA ALA A 413 -13.04 13.07 -33.51
C ALA A 413 -11.73 13.31 -34.28
N ALA A 414 -11.73 13.17 -35.61
CA ALA A 414 -10.56 13.47 -36.42
C ALA A 414 -10.13 14.95 -36.34
N LYS A 415 -11.08 15.88 -36.33
CA LYS A 415 -10.79 17.31 -36.14
C LYS A 415 -10.22 17.59 -34.75
N GLN A 416 -10.67 16.89 -33.72
CA GLN A 416 -10.11 17.01 -32.37
C GLN A 416 -8.63 16.53 -32.32
N ALA A 417 -8.33 15.37 -32.95
CA ALA A 417 -6.96 14.90 -33.08
C ALA A 417 -6.06 15.92 -33.80
N ILE A 418 -6.53 16.52 -34.89
CA ILE A 418 -5.79 17.55 -35.63
C ILE A 418 -5.61 18.83 -34.80
N ALA A 419 -6.59 19.21 -33.98
CA ALA A 419 -6.47 20.37 -33.10
C ALA A 419 -5.42 20.18 -32.01
N LEU A 420 -5.20 18.93 -31.55
CA LEU A 420 -4.16 18.57 -30.62
C LEU A 420 -2.78 18.44 -31.28
N LYS A 421 -2.76 17.97 -32.54
CA LYS A 421 -1.55 17.80 -33.36
C LYS A 421 -1.83 18.10 -34.82
N ASP A 422 -1.40 19.26 -35.28
CA ASP A 422 -1.73 19.82 -36.60
C ASP A 422 -1.04 19.13 -37.79
N ASP A 423 -0.02 18.30 -37.53
CA ASP A 423 0.71 17.49 -38.52
C ASP A 423 0.37 16.00 -38.45
N TYR A 424 -0.80 15.63 -37.86
CA TYR A 424 -1.16 14.24 -37.68
C TYR A 424 -1.76 13.62 -38.96
N ALA A 425 -0.90 13.02 -39.77
CA ALA A 425 -1.21 12.48 -41.09
C ALA A 425 -2.39 11.49 -41.08
N GLU A 426 -2.46 10.58 -40.09
CA GLU A 426 -3.54 9.60 -39.94
C GLU A 426 -4.90 10.28 -39.71
N ALA A 427 -4.94 11.30 -38.87
CA ALA A 427 -6.18 12.02 -38.56
C ALA A 427 -6.72 12.75 -39.79
N TYR A 428 -5.85 13.36 -40.62
CA TYR A 428 -6.24 13.95 -41.91
C TYR A 428 -6.78 12.89 -42.85
N LEU A 429 -6.16 11.70 -42.92
CA LEU A 429 -6.64 10.63 -43.79
C LEU A 429 -8.07 10.19 -43.36
N VAL A 430 -8.28 9.92 -42.07
CA VAL A 430 -9.58 9.50 -41.55
C VAL A 430 -10.62 10.59 -41.76
N LEU A 431 -10.29 11.86 -41.49
CA LEU A 431 -11.16 13.01 -41.75
C LEU A 431 -11.59 13.05 -43.22
N GLY A 432 -10.61 12.95 -44.12
CA GLY A 432 -10.90 13.02 -45.55
C GLY A 432 -11.77 11.87 -46.05
N ILE A 433 -11.52 10.63 -45.61
CA ILE A 433 -12.34 9.47 -45.98
C ILE A 433 -13.77 9.63 -45.41
N ALA A 434 -13.92 10.06 -44.17
CA ALA A 434 -15.24 10.27 -43.56
C ALA A 434 -16.02 11.33 -44.27
N GLN A 435 -15.39 12.46 -44.65
CA GLN A 435 -16.03 13.54 -45.42
C GLN A 435 -16.44 13.09 -46.83
N CYS A 436 -15.57 12.37 -47.56
CA CYS A 436 -15.93 11.84 -48.86
C CYS A 436 -17.16 10.92 -48.79
N LYS A 437 -17.24 10.07 -47.79
CA LYS A 437 -18.40 9.18 -47.57
C LYS A 437 -19.62 9.94 -47.08
N ASN A 438 -19.45 11.08 -46.45
CA ASN A 438 -20.52 11.94 -45.93
C ASN A 438 -20.94 13.05 -46.92
N ASN A 439 -20.76 12.83 -48.22
CA ASN A 439 -21.11 13.75 -49.31
C ASN A 439 -20.36 15.10 -49.33
N GLN A 440 -19.25 15.22 -48.60
CA GLN A 440 -18.37 16.40 -48.56
C GLN A 440 -17.11 16.12 -49.40
N LYS A 441 -17.29 15.73 -50.66
CA LYS A 441 -16.24 15.17 -51.51
C LYS A 441 -15.03 16.11 -51.70
N GLN A 442 -15.26 17.40 -51.96
CA GLN A 442 -14.17 18.36 -52.20
C GLN A 442 -13.26 18.53 -51.00
N GLU A 443 -13.85 18.74 -49.83
CA GLU A 443 -13.11 18.87 -48.56
C GLU A 443 -12.40 17.58 -48.19
N GLY A 444 -13.08 16.44 -48.43
CA GLY A 444 -12.53 15.12 -48.17
C GLY A 444 -11.25 14.85 -48.97
N ILE A 445 -11.26 15.14 -50.30
CA ILE A 445 -10.10 14.98 -51.16
C ILE A 445 -8.95 15.90 -50.70
N ALA A 446 -9.24 17.16 -50.36
CA ALA A 446 -8.22 18.08 -49.86
C ALA A 446 -7.52 17.56 -48.57
N ASN A 447 -8.30 16.99 -47.66
CA ASN A 447 -7.74 16.40 -46.44
C ASN A 447 -6.93 15.12 -46.70
N ILE A 448 -7.33 14.28 -47.66
CA ILE A 448 -6.53 13.10 -48.05
C ILE A 448 -5.22 13.56 -48.72
N GLU A 449 -5.24 14.63 -49.57
CA GLU A 449 -4.02 15.23 -50.14
C GLU A 449 -3.13 15.83 -49.04
N LYS A 450 -3.68 16.42 -48.01
CA LYS A 450 -2.94 16.89 -46.85
C LYS A 450 -2.25 15.73 -46.11
N ALA A 451 -2.99 14.62 -45.87
CA ALA A 451 -2.44 13.42 -45.28
C ALA A 451 -1.25 12.86 -46.10
N LYS A 452 -1.39 12.83 -47.44
CA LYS A 452 -0.30 12.44 -48.35
C LYS A 452 0.93 13.32 -48.18
N ASN A 453 0.75 14.63 -48.16
CA ASN A 453 1.84 15.60 -48.02
C ASN A 453 2.53 15.49 -46.64
N LEU A 454 1.81 15.02 -45.63
CA LEU A 454 2.34 14.70 -44.32
C LEU A 454 2.98 13.28 -44.22
N GLY A 455 3.05 12.57 -45.36
CA GLY A 455 3.75 11.28 -45.46
C GLY A 455 2.88 10.02 -45.25
N ASN A 456 1.55 10.16 -45.23
CA ASN A 456 0.68 8.96 -45.10
C ASN A 456 0.74 8.13 -46.39
N THR A 457 1.21 6.90 -46.29
CA THR A 457 1.42 5.98 -47.43
C THR A 457 0.16 5.41 -48.02
N GLN A 458 -0.97 5.45 -47.30
CA GLN A 458 -2.27 4.91 -47.77
C GLN A 458 -3.09 5.97 -48.55
N ALA A 459 -2.73 7.25 -48.41
CA ALA A 459 -3.51 8.36 -48.98
C ALA A 459 -3.72 8.24 -50.49
N ASP A 460 -2.70 7.80 -51.25
CA ASP A 460 -2.81 7.62 -52.70
C ASP A 460 -3.90 6.63 -53.13
N SER A 461 -4.03 5.54 -52.39
CA SER A 461 -5.08 4.52 -52.64
C SER A 461 -6.48 5.12 -52.51
N PHE A 462 -6.70 5.94 -51.46
CA PHE A 462 -8.01 6.56 -51.24
C PHE A 462 -8.25 7.73 -52.20
N LEU A 463 -7.25 8.50 -52.60
CA LEU A 463 -7.39 9.49 -53.66
C LEU A 463 -7.87 8.89 -54.97
N ASN A 464 -7.34 7.72 -55.35
CA ASN A 464 -7.78 6.99 -56.54
C ASN A 464 -9.21 6.46 -56.42
N GLN A 465 -9.66 6.14 -55.21
CA GLN A 465 -11.03 5.68 -54.97
C GLN A 465 -12.07 6.79 -55.04
N PHE A 466 -11.73 8.02 -54.66
CA PHE A 466 -12.69 9.13 -54.54
C PHE A 466 -12.57 10.17 -55.67
N LYS A 467 -11.52 10.20 -56.46
CA LYS A 467 -11.42 11.01 -57.68
C LYS A 467 -12.28 10.44 -58.79
#